data_843959caa1cd09bac34885993a80102a
#
_entry.id   843959caa1cd09bac34885993a80102a
#
_cell.length_a   1.000
_cell.length_b   1.000
_cell.length_c   1.000
_cell.angle_alpha   90.00
_cell.angle_beta   90.00
_cell.angle_gamma   90.00
#
_symmetry.space_group_name_H-M   'P 1'
#
loop_
_entity.id
_entity.type
_entity.pdbx_description
1 polymer ?
#
loop_
_entity_poly.entity_id
_entity_poly.type
_entity_poly.pdbx_seq_one_letter_code
_entity_poly.pdbx_strand_id
1 'polypeptide(L)'
;KDMGKRTIQRAFSVGDHVGQPLTITETIGDTLYFNAFTEDLFHWHNDLEDDVDRRLLLNNDSRFFQGLFELEMDNRIRPLLRRYTDFDFRIDVQGSEWAVRFSRLVDGKIIDNIKVSRGEENIFIWCFFLAVVELAMDPEIEAYQWVKYLYIDDPISSLDEHNAITVGSHLAQLLK
;
A
#
# COMPACT_ATOMS: atom_id res chain seq x y z
N LYS A 1 16.87 -0.53 -17.08
CA LYS A 1 15.78 -0.99 -18.00
C LYS A 1 14.47 -0.46 -17.43
N ASP A 2 13.87 0.53 -18.09
CA ASP A 2 12.60 1.13 -17.70
C ASP A 2 11.45 0.16 -17.95
N MET A 3 11.21 -0.76 -17.01
CA MET A 3 10.01 -1.58 -17.04
C MET A 3 8.86 -0.80 -16.44
N GLY A 4 7.75 -0.69 -17.18
CA GLY A 4 6.49 -0.16 -16.68
C GLY A 4 6.29 1.35 -16.77
N LYS A 5 7.04 2.07 -17.59
CA LYS A 5 6.81 3.51 -17.80
C LYS A 5 6.15 3.77 -19.15
N ARG A 6 4.98 4.40 -19.14
CA ARG A 6 4.30 4.88 -20.34
C ARG A 6 4.48 6.38 -20.49
N THR A 7 4.95 6.84 -21.63
CA THR A 7 5.03 8.25 -21.96
C THR A 7 3.74 8.71 -22.62
N ILE A 8 3.01 9.64 -22.01
CA ILE A 8 1.85 10.28 -22.62
C ILE A 8 2.25 11.70 -22.99
N GLN A 9 2.12 12.02 -24.27
CA GLN A 9 2.28 13.39 -24.75
C GLN A 9 0.92 14.10 -24.72
N ARG A 10 0.81 15.17 -23.93
CA ARG A 10 -0.33 16.07 -23.96
C ARG A 10 0.10 17.40 -24.55
N ALA A 11 -0.52 17.83 -25.65
CA ALA A 11 -0.35 19.16 -26.21
C ALA A 11 -1.40 20.09 -25.59
N PHE A 12 -0.95 21.18 -24.97
CA PHE A 12 -1.83 22.26 -24.52
C PHE A 12 -1.61 23.47 -25.44
N SER A 13 -2.70 24.00 -26.01
CA SER A 13 -2.68 25.31 -26.66
C SER A 13 -2.94 26.38 -25.59
N VAL A 14 -1.97 27.20 -25.31
CA VAL A 14 -2.13 28.44 -24.55
C VAL A 14 -2.35 29.58 -25.56
N GLY A 15 -3.47 30.31 -25.38
CA GLY A 15 -3.92 31.32 -26.35
C GLY A 15 -2.91 32.38 -26.70
N ASP A 16 -2.98 32.81 -27.98
CA ASP A 16 -2.53 34.06 -28.64
C ASP A 16 -1.08 34.53 -28.54
N HIS A 17 -0.12 33.70 -28.18
CA HIS A 17 1.26 33.95 -28.51
C HIS A 17 1.84 32.82 -29.34
N VAL A 18 2.37 33.16 -30.53
CA VAL A 18 3.05 32.24 -31.45
C VAL A 18 4.29 31.64 -30.75
N GLY A 19 4.05 30.63 -29.99
CA GLY A 19 5.05 29.79 -29.31
C GLY A 19 4.82 28.34 -29.71
N GLN A 20 5.90 27.60 -29.89
CA GLN A 20 5.79 26.14 -30.13
C GLN A 20 4.96 25.48 -29.01
N PRO A 21 4.12 24.49 -29.32
CA PRO A 21 3.34 23.81 -28.33
C PRO A 21 4.26 23.16 -27.28
N LEU A 22 4.10 23.55 -26.02
CA LEU A 22 4.76 22.90 -24.90
C LEU A 22 4.26 21.45 -24.82
N THR A 23 5.13 20.52 -25.18
CA THR A 23 4.87 19.10 -25.01
C THR A 23 5.32 18.70 -23.62
N ILE A 24 4.37 18.50 -22.71
CA ILE A 24 4.65 17.91 -21.40
C ILE A 24 4.66 16.39 -21.58
N THR A 25 5.82 15.79 -21.36
CA THR A 25 5.97 14.33 -21.34
C THR A 25 5.79 13.86 -19.90
N GLU A 26 4.64 13.29 -19.60
CA GLU A 26 4.37 12.68 -18.32
C GLU A 26 4.63 11.17 -18.40
N THR A 27 5.48 10.66 -17.52
CA THR A 27 5.74 9.24 -17.43
C THR A 27 4.80 8.66 -16.38
N ILE A 28 3.81 7.87 -16.79
CA ILE A 28 2.87 7.20 -15.89
C ILE A 28 3.31 5.76 -15.71
N GLY A 29 3.56 5.36 -14.45
CA GLY A 29 3.81 3.96 -14.12
C GLY A 29 2.56 3.11 -14.36
N ASP A 30 2.74 1.90 -14.87
CA ASP A 30 1.69 0.89 -15.11
C ASP A 30 1.97 -0.43 -14.38
N THR A 31 2.96 -0.43 -13.49
CA THR A 31 3.40 -1.58 -12.71
C THR A 31 3.10 -1.38 -11.24
N LEU A 32 2.40 -2.33 -10.65
CA LEU A 32 2.29 -2.44 -9.20
C LEU A 32 3.51 -3.21 -8.69
N TYR A 33 4.34 -2.57 -7.90
CA TYR A 33 5.58 -3.12 -7.40
C TYR A 33 5.49 -3.37 -5.90
N PHE A 34 5.79 -4.58 -5.48
CA PHE A 34 5.98 -4.96 -4.08
C PHE A 34 7.44 -5.24 -3.80
N ASN A 35 7.95 -4.66 -2.74
CA ASN A 35 9.24 -4.98 -2.14
C ASN A 35 9.04 -5.00 -0.62
N ALA A 36 9.69 -5.91 0.09
CA ALA A 36 9.65 -5.98 1.55
C ALA A 36 10.20 -4.72 2.26
N PHE A 37 10.91 -3.87 1.53
CA PHE A 37 11.47 -2.59 2.00
C PHE A 37 10.70 -1.41 1.39
N THR A 38 9.42 -1.30 1.72
CA THR A 38 8.51 -0.26 1.18
C THR A 38 8.58 1.06 1.94
N GLU A 39 9.77 1.52 2.33
CA GLU A 39 9.97 2.78 3.07
C GLU A 39 9.46 4.02 2.31
N ASP A 40 9.33 3.93 0.99
CA ASP A 40 8.74 5.00 0.17
C ASP A 40 7.22 5.14 0.36
N LEU A 41 6.55 4.07 0.78
CA LEU A 41 5.09 4.04 0.94
C LEU A 41 4.66 4.13 2.40
N PHE A 42 5.44 3.55 3.31
CA PHE A 42 5.12 3.43 4.73
C PHE A 42 6.31 3.86 5.57
N HIS A 43 6.08 4.69 6.58
CA HIS A 43 7.11 5.04 7.55
C HIS A 43 6.53 5.26 8.95
N TRP A 44 7.27 4.85 9.99
CA TRP A 44 6.82 5.03 11.35
C TRP A 44 6.97 6.47 11.82
N HIS A 45 5.89 7.01 12.35
CA HIS A 45 5.94 8.16 13.26
C HIS A 45 6.05 7.63 14.68
N ASN A 46 7.14 7.98 15.36
CA ASN A 46 7.32 7.67 16.77
C ASN A 46 7.25 8.98 17.54
N ASP A 47 6.34 9.04 18.50
CA ASP A 47 6.33 10.08 19.49
C ASP A 47 7.53 9.84 20.45
N LEU A 48 8.54 10.69 20.32
CA LEU A 48 9.78 10.54 21.10
C LEU A 48 9.70 11.17 22.51
N GLU A 49 8.67 12.00 22.76
CA GLU A 49 8.51 12.69 24.04
C GLU A 49 7.67 11.85 25.00
N ASP A 50 6.47 11.44 24.57
CA ASP A 50 5.52 10.74 25.45
C ASP A 50 5.37 9.24 25.12
N ASP A 51 5.89 8.78 23.97
CA ASP A 51 5.83 7.40 23.47
C ASP A 51 4.40 6.81 23.43
N VAL A 52 3.40 7.65 23.19
CA VAL A 52 1.99 7.29 23.16
C VAL A 52 1.36 7.34 21.77
N ASP A 53 1.86 8.21 20.87
CA ASP A 53 1.36 8.33 19.49
C ASP A 53 2.23 7.55 18.51
N ARG A 54 1.94 6.27 18.37
CA ARG A 54 2.64 5.36 17.46
C ARG A 54 1.76 5.07 16.28
N ARG A 55 2.18 5.48 15.08
CA ARG A 55 1.42 5.30 13.84
C ARG A 55 2.32 5.05 12.65
N LEU A 56 1.86 4.23 11.74
CA LEU A 56 2.49 3.99 10.46
C LEU A 56 1.91 4.96 9.44
N LEU A 57 2.71 5.95 9.02
CA LEU A 57 2.29 6.96 8.05
C LEU A 57 2.28 6.37 6.65
N LEU A 58 1.31 6.82 5.85
CA LEU A 58 1.13 6.45 4.45
C LEU A 58 1.53 7.63 3.57
N ASN A 59 2.28 7.36 2.51
CA ASN A 59 2.59 8.36 1.48
C ASN A 59 1.36 8.57 0.60
N ASN A 60 0.49 9.50 0.98
CA ASN A 60 -0.78 9.78 0.30
C ASN A 60 -0.63 10.39 -1.11
N ASP A 61 0.57 10.81 -1.50
CA ASP A 61 0.87 11.22 -2.88
C ASP A 61 1.02 10.01 -3.82
N SER A 62 1.18 8.82 -3.27
CA SER A 62 1.33 7.61 -4.07
C SER A 62 0.00 7.10 -4.61
N ARG A 63 -0.02 6.77 -5.92
CA ARG A 63 -1.17 6.10 -6.55
C ARG A 63 -1.51 4.74 -5.93
N PHE A 64 -0.60 4.16 -5.18
CA PHE A 64 -0.82 2.91 -4.44
C PHE A 64 -1.98 3.04 -3.44
N PHE A 65 -2.16 4.23 -2.85
CA PHE A 65 -3.23 4.51 -1.89
C PHE A 65 -4.46 5.18 -2.50
N GLN A 66 -4.55 5.24 -3.82
CA GLN A 66 -5.69 5.86 -4.50
C GLN A 66 -7.00 5.13 -4.19
N GLY A 67 -8.04 5.88 -3.81
CA GLY A 67 -9.35 5.31 -3.50
C GLY A 67 -9.42 4.54 -2.17
N LEU A 68 -8.44 4.71 -1.28
CA LEU A 68 -8.28 3.95 -0.05
C LEU A 68 -9.52 4.01 0.86
N PHE A 69 -10.17 5.16 0.94
CA PHE A 69 -11.36 5.35 1.74
C PHE A 69 -12.62 4.79 1.04
N GLU A 70 -12.81 5.15 -0.23
CA GLU A 70 -14.00 4.77 -1.01
C GLU A 70 -14.09 3.26 -1.24
N LEU A 71 -12.95 2.57 -1.23
CA LEU A 71 -12.85 1.13 -1.49
C LEU A 71 -12.88 0.27 -0.21
N GLU A 72 -13.12 0.90 0.95
CA GLU A 72 -13.24 0.22 2.25
C GLU A 72 -12.06 -0.75 2.54
N MET A 73 -10.83 -0.26 2.37
CA MET A 73 -9.63 -1.09 2.46
C MET A 73 -9.49 -1.83 3.78
N ASP A 74 -9.95 -1.27 4.90
CA ASP A 74 -9.97 -1.93 6.20
C ASP A 74 -10.69 -3.28 6.12
N ASN A 75 -11.85 -3.31 5.45
CA ASN A 75 -12.67 -4.51 5.33
C ASN A 75 -12.03 -5.57 4.41
N ARG A 76 -11.20 -5.15 3.46
CA ARG A 76 -10.48 -6.05 2.55
C ARG A 76 -9.21 -6.61 3.17
N ILE A 77 -8.46 -5.79 3.87
CA ILE A 77 -7.18 -6.18 4.50
C ILE A 77 -7.43 -7.07 5.73
N ARG A 78 -8.43 -6.75 6.56
CA ARG A 78 -8.65 -7.45 7.85
C ARG A 78 -8.84 -8.96 7.73
N PRO A 79 -9.59 -9.52 6.76
CA PRO A 79 -9.70 -10.98 6.58
C PRO A 79 -8.37 -11.64 6.20
N LEU A 80 -7.53 -10.95 5.44
CA LEU A 80 -6.20 -11.42 5.07
C LEU A 80 -5.28 -11.43 6.30
N LEU A 81 -5.25 -10.31 7.02
CA LEU A 81 -4.38 -10.11 8.18
C LEU A 81 -4.64 -11.12 9.32
N ARG A 82 -5.91 -11.43 9.58
CA ARG A 82 -6.31 -12.39 10.64
C ARG A 82 -5.75 -13.81 10.45
N ARG A 83 -5.23 -14.13 9.28
CA ARG A 83 -4.58 -15.43 9.00
C ARG A 83 -3.16 -15.50 9.56
N TYR A 84 -2.56 -14.35 9.86
CA TYR A 84 -1.15 -14.23 10.21
C TYR A 84 -0.93 -13.69 11.63
N THR A 85 -1.84 -12.83 12.12
CA THR A 85 -1.61 -12.03 13.31
C THR A 85 -2.85 -11.96 14.21
N ASP A 86 -2.61 -11.56 15.46
CA ASP A 86 -3.64 -11.37 16.49
C ASP A 86 -3.91 -9.88 16.78
N PHE A 87 -3.25 -8.96 16.09
CA PHE A 87 -3.53 -7.54 16.19
C PHE A 87 -4.58 -7.09 15.17
N ASP A 88 -5.26 -5.99 15.48
CA ASP A 88 -6.16 -5.29 14.58
C ASP A 88 -5.58 -3.93 14.19
N PHE A 89 -6.21 -3.26 13.24
CA PHE A 89 -5.76 -1.96 12.75
C PHE A 89 -6.95 -1.11 12.34
N ARG A 90 -6.69 0.19 12.23
CA ARG A 90 -7.57 1.17 11.57
C ARG A 90 -6.76 2.08 10.67
N ILE A 91 -7.31 2.45 9.54
CA ILE A 91 -6.72 3.42 8.64
C ILE A 91 -7.40 4.77 8.90
N ASP A 92 -6.59 5.77 9.21
CA ASP A 92 -7.02 7.14 9.44
C ASP A 92 -6.59 7.99 8.24
N VAL A 93 -7.57 8.44 7.45
CA VAL A 93 -7.38 9.25 6.25
C VAL A 93 -7.88 10.69 6.46
N GLN A 94 -8.11 11.09 7.71
CA GLN A 94 -8.59 12.43 8.02
C GLN A 94 -7.41 13.41 8.10
N GLY A 95 -7.55 14.54 7.39
CA GLY A 95 -6.53 15.59 7.38
C GLY A 95 -5.45 15.41 6.31
N SER A 96 -4.31 16.03 6.53
CA SER A 96 -3.19 16.03 5.59
C SER A 96 -2.30 14.80 5.67
N GLU A 97 -2.30 14.10 6.81
CA GLU A 97 -1.49 12.91 7.04
C GLU A 97 -2.39 11.68 7.15
N TRP A 98 -2.11 10.68 6.32
CA TRP A 98 -2.78 9.39 6.38
C TRP A 98 -1.94 8.43 7.21
N ALA A 99 -2.59 7.66 8.07
CA ALA A 99 -1.89 6.79 8.99
C ALA A 99 -2.64 5.48 9.26
N VAL A 100 -1.89 4.44 9.61
CA VAL A 100 -2.42 3.21 10.20
C VAL A 100 -2.08 3.19 11.68
N ARG A 101 -3.07 2.86 12.51
CA ARG A 101 -2.89 2.64 13.94
C ARG A 101 -3.22 1.19 14.26
N PHE A 102 -2.39 0.59 15.07
CA PHE A 102 -2.54 -0.81 15.46
C PHE A 102 -3.06 -0.94 16.89
N SER A 103 -3.83 -2.00 17.12
CA SER A 103 -4.36 -2.35 18.45
C SER A 103 -4.29 -3.86 18.66
N ARG A 104 -4.26 -4.29 19.92
CA ARG A 104 -4.25 -5.71 20.29
C ARG A 104 -5.10 -5.95 21.52
N LEU A 105 -5.79 -7.07 21.51
CA LEU A 105 -6.53 -7.55 22.67
C LEU A 105 -5.60 -8.29 23.63
N VAL A 106 -5.36 -7.74 24.82
CA VAL A 106 -4.51 -8.33 25.86
C VAL A 106 -5.35 -8.44 27.12
N ASP A 107 -5.48 -9.63 27.67
CA ASP A 107 -6.26 -9.91 28.89
C ASP A 107 -7.66 -9.31 28.89
N GLY A 108 -8.35 -9.38 27.75
CA GLY A 108 -9.71 -8.87 27.56
C GLY A 108 -9.81 -7.34 27.44
N LYS A 109 -8.69 -6.63 27.37
CA LYS A 109 -8.64 -5.16 27.13
C LYS A 109 -7.98 -4.86 25.80
N ILE A 110 -8.55 -3.91 25.07
CA ILE A 110 -7.94 -3.40 23.85
C ILE A 110 -6.86 -2.40 24.25
N ILE A 111 -5.63 -2.64 23.77
CA ILE A 111 -4.51 -1.71 23.86
C ILE A 111 -4.34 -1.08 22.50
N ASP A 112 -4.57 0.23 22.42
CA ASP A 112 -4.47 1.02 21.19
C ASP A 112 -3.05 1.60 20.99
N ASN A 113 -2.77 2.02 19.77
CA ASN A 113 -1.55 2.71 19.36
C ASN A 113 -0.27 1.89 19.69
N ILE A 114 -0.36 0.57 19.57
CA ILE A 114 0.80 -0.28 19.76
C ILE A 114 1.78 -0.15 18.59
N LYS A 115 3.07 -0.33 18.88
CA LYS A 115 4.07 -0.57 17.85
C LYS A 115 4.16 -2.07 17.58
N VAL A 116 3.92 -2.46 16.35
CA VAL A 116 4.11 -3.86 15.92
C VAL A 116 5.59 -4.15 15.64
N SER A 117 5.98 -5.40 15.69
CA SER A 117 7.33 -5.84 15.31
C SER A 117 7.55 -5.65 13.81
N ARG A 118 8.80 -5.66 13.37
CA ARG A 118 9.14 -5.54 11.94
C ARG A 118 8.50 -6.65 11.09
N GLY A 119 8.46 -7.87 11.60
CA GLY A 119 7.79 -8.99 10.92
C GLY A 119 6.29 -8.79 10.78
N GLU A 120 5.64 -8.30 11.84
CA GLU A 120 4.20 -7.98 11.83
C GLU A 120 3.89 -6.81 10.88
N GLU A 121 4.73 -5.78 10.85
CA GLU A 121 4.63 -4.68 9.89
C GLU A 121 4.70 -5.19 8.44
N ASN A 122 5.68 -6.03 8.12
CA ASN A 122 5.82 -6.61 6.78
C ASN A 122 4.62 -7.47 6.40
N ILE A 123 4.05 -8.23 7.32
CA ILE A 123 2.81 -8.98 7.10
C ILE A 123 1.63 -8.03 6.83
N PHE A 124 1.50 -6.94 7.56
CA PHE A 124 0.47 -5.94 7.31
C PHE A 124 0.61 -5.33 5.90
N ILE A 125 1.83 -4.92 5.53
CA ILE A 125 2.12 -4.36 4.20
C ILE A 125 1.83 -5.39 3.11
N TRP A 126 2.17 -6.66 3.33
CA TRP A 126 1.83 -7.74 2.42
C TRP A 126 0.31 -7.90 2.23
N CYS A 127 -0.46 -7.92 3.32
CA CYS A 127 -1.91 -8.01 3.24
C CYS A 127 -2.53 -6.79 2.56
N PHE A 128 -1.97 -5.61 2.79
CA PHE A 128 -2.38 -4.39 2.10
C PHE A 128 -2.15 -4.51 0.60
N PHE A 129 -0.96 -4.96 0.20
CA PHE A 129 -0.61 -5.17 -1.20
C PHE A 129 -1.54 -6.20 -1.86
N LEU A 130 -1.84 -7.32 -1.21
CA LEU A 130 -2.78 -8.32 -1.74
C LEU A 130 -4.17 -7.73 -1.97
N ALA A 131 -4.68 -6.92 -1.05
CA ALA A 131 -5.97 -6.25 -1.21
C ALA A 131 -5.96 -5.28 -2.41
N VAL A 132 -4.86 -4.57 -2.65
CA VAL A 132 -4.69 -3.72 -3.85
C VAL A 132 -4.62 -4.56 -5.12
N VAL A 133 -3.96 -5.72 -5.10
CA VAL A 133 -3.92 -6.65 -6.25
C VAL A 133 -5.32 -7.15 -6.60
N GLU A 134 -6.12 -7.54 -5.60
CA GLU A 134 -7.51 -7.95 -5.82
C GLU A 134 -8.33 -6.83 -6.50
N LEU A 135 -8.16 -5.58 -6.07
CA LEU A 135 -8.81 -4.42 -6.68
C LEU A 135 -8.32 -4.16 -8.11
N ALA A 136 -7.01 -4.33 -8.36
CA ALA A 136 -6.43 -4.15 -9.69
C ALA A 136 -6.88 -5.22 -10.70
N MET A 137 -7.29 -6.38 -10.22
CA MET A 137 -7.85 -7.46 -11.05
C MET A 137 -9.35 -7.28 -11.34
N ASP A 138 -10.03 -6.42 -10.60
CA ASP A 138 -11.45 -6.14 -10.79
C ASP A 138 -11.64 -5.05 -11.87
N PRO A 139 -12.24 -5.38 -13.03
CA PRO A 139 -12.42 -4.43 -14.12
C PRO A 139 -13.41 -3.29 -13.79
N GLU A 140 -14.21 -3.42 -12.74
CA GLU A 140 -15.14 -2.39 -12.30
C GLU A 140 -14.48 -1.32 -11.42
N ILE A 141 -13.27 -1.57 -10.93
CA ILE A 141 -12.55 -0.66 -10.04
C ILE A 141 -11.63 0.27 -10.84
N GLU A 142 -12.12 1.46 -11.16
CA GLU A 142 -11.38 2.44 -11.97
C GLU A 142 -10.06 2.91 -11.34
N ALA A 143 -10.00 3.00 -10.00
CA ALA A 143 -8.84 3.50 -9.27
C ALA A 143 -7.53 2.75 -9.59
N TYR A 144 -7.61 1.46 -9.92
CA TYR A 144 -6.46 0.60 -10.18
C TYR A 144 -6.36 0.09 -11.62
N GLN A 145 -7.19 0.54 -12.56
CA GLN A 145 -7.12 0.15 -13.98
C GLN A 145 -5.81 0.54 -14.69
N TRP A 146 -5.02 1.40 -14.05
CA TRP A 146 -3.69 1.73 -14.54
C TRP A 146 -2.68 0.59 -14.38
N VAL A 147 -2.93 -0.36 -13.47
CA VAL A 147 -2.06 -1.52 -13.22
C VAL A 147 -2.17 -2.51 -14.38
N LYS A 148 -1.04 -2.78 -15.02
CA LYS A 148 -0.92 -3.77 -16.12
C LYS A 148 0.03 -4.89 -15.78
N TYR A 149 0.99 -4.58 -14.93
CA TYR A 149 2.02 -5.51 -14.51
C TYR A 149 2.11 -5.53 -13.00
N LEU A 150 2.30 -6.75 -12.48
CA LEU A 150 2.56 -7.00 -11.09
C LEU A 150 3.99 -7.50 -10.96
N TYR A 151 4.79 -6.81 -10.17
CA TYR A 151 6.14 -7.22 -9.87
C TYR A 151 6.31 -7.39 -8.36
N ILE A 152 6.71 -8.58 -7.93
CA ILE A 152 6.91 -8.94 -6.53
C ILE A 152 8.39 -9.29 -6.35
N ASP A 153 9.08 -8.51 -5.52
CA ASP A 153 10.49 -8.69 -5.21
C ASP A 153 10.62 -9.10 -3.75
N ASP A 154 11.14 -10.30 -3.55
CA ASP A 154 11.46 -10.88 -2.26
C ASP A 154 10.37 -10.70 -1.17
N PRO A 155 9.20 -11.31 -1.34
CA PRO A 155 8.10 -11.16 -0.38
C PRO A 155 8.33 -11.92 0.94
N ILE A 156 9.40 -12.69 1.06
CA ILE A 156 9.58 -13.71 2.10
C ILE A 156 10.76 -13.42 3.05
N SER A 157 11.82 -12.74 2.60
CA SER A 157 13.10 -12.66 3.33
C SER A 157 13.03 -12.05 4.72
N SER A 158 12.03 -11.22 4.98
CA SER A 158 11.84 -10.55 6.28
C SER A 158 10.84 -11.26 7.20
N LEU A 159 10.33 -12.43 6.78
CA LEU A 159 9.31 -13.19 7.50
C LEU A 159 9.91 -14.37 8.25
N ASP A 160 9.26 -14.76 9.35
CA ASP A 160 9.53 -16.05 9.97
C ASP A 160 9.06 -17.20 9.07
N GLU A 161 9.53 -18.42 9.36
CA GLU A 161 9.29 -19.60 8.53
C GLU A 161 7.78 -19.88 8.33
N HIS A 162 6.96 -19.71 9.36
CA HIS A 162 5.52 -19.95 9.29
C HIS A 162 4.83 -18.97 8.34
N ASN A 163 5.13 -17.70 8.49
CA ASN A 163 4.58 -16.63 7.65
C ASN A 163 5.08 -16.74 6.20
N ALA A 164 6.34 -17.13 6.01
CA ALA A 164 6.92 -17.37 4.67
C ALA A 164 6.17 -18.47 3.90
N ILE A 165 5.82 -19.58 4.56
CA ILE A 165 5.03 -20.67 3.95
C ILE A 165 3.63 -20.18 3.57
N THR A 166 2.99 -19.37 4.42
CA THR A 166 1.65 -18.87 4.17
C THR A 166 1.63 -17.86 3.03
N VAL A 167 2.61 -16.95 2.97
CA VAL A 167 2.79 -16.01 1.85
C VAL A 167 3.03 -16.76 0.54
N GLY A 168 3.90 -17.77 0.53
CA GLY A 168 4.14 -18.61 -0.63
C GLY A 168 2.88 -19.32 -1.14
N SER A 169 2.04 -19.79 -0.21
CA SER A 169 0.76 -20.41 -0.54
C SER A 169 -0.23 -19.41 -1.16
N HIS A 170 -0.29 -18.18 -0.67
CA HIS A 170 -1.11 -17.11 -1.25
C HIS A 170 -0.63 -16.73 -2.66
N LEU A 171 0.67 -16.57 -2.86
CA LEU A 171 1.24 -16.31 -4.19
C LEU A 171 0.83 -17.41 -5.19
N ALA A 172 0.93 -18.67 -4.78
CA ALA A 172 0.52 -19.79 -5.62
C ALA A 172 -0.98 -19.78 -5.95
N GLN A 173 -1.83 -19.17 -5.12
CA GLN A 173 -3.26 -18.99 -5.40
C GLN A 173 -3.53 -17.83 -6.36
N LEU A 174 -2.77 -16.73 -6.27
CA LEU A 174 -2.90 -15.59 -7.18
C LEU A 174 -2.49 -15.93 -8.62
N LEU A 175 -1.63 -16.92 -8.82
CA LEU A 175 -1.13 -17.33 -10.14
C LEU A 175 -2.00 -18.39 -10.83
N LYS A 176 -3.12 -18.80 -10.24
CA LYS A 176 -4.08 -19.76 -10.83
C LYS A 176 -5.22 -19.06 -11.54
#